data_77adbdea42aed71834717618f1e3434d
#
_entry.id   77adbdea42aed71834717618f1e3434d
#
_cell.length_a   1.000
_cell.length_b   1.000
_cell.length_c   1.000
_cell.angle_alpha   90.00
_cell.angle_beta   90.00
_cell.angle_gamma   90.00
#
_symmetry.space_group_name_H-M   'P 1'
#
loop_
_entity.id
_entity.type
_entity.pdbx_description
1 polymer ?
#
loop_
_entity_poly.entity_id
_entity_poly.type
_entity_poly.pdbx_seq_one_letter_code
_entity_poly.pdbx_strand_id
1 'polypeptide(L)'
;MNKTELARKIQALDGLNNEEKTALLELIRGHKKYGLVWEDKPEDIEERLREDLPVLVERNDNKVKPIISDNPDAPNHLIIEGDNLAALTELSYTHAGKIDVIYIDPPYNTGKKDFVYNDTFIDREDSFRHSKWISFMAKRLSIAHGLLSPKGVIFLSIDDNEQADLKLLCDEIFGESNFLGQLILKTATDNNPSQINIEHEYMLCYCSSKALQGNWQRQSQAAKLLISVGKELLSKGISHEEAQKQLRKWIKANKDLLPQVAHYNNIDEKGVYSSSGNSSNPHPGGYTYDIFHPLTNLPCPKPANGWRWPEDTFLAYDRQGEIEWGKDHTTQPHVKKRIETSMEYLRTLIYEDNRGTTKALADIFGGEKRFDNPKPQTVLSRIIDFASDKSDIILDFFAGSGTTLHAVMSLNAEDGGKRTCILCTNNENGICENVTYERNKRVIEGYTKPNGEEVAGLADNNLRYYRTEFLPRERSVKNMRELVQASTGLLCIKNDLYTEAPFGGRKMNAKYARYFENAEKRMLVIYEERAIPFIADIIKTMPEGEKIKVYVFSHGSYAYDDEFAEVENRVELCALPQAIYDAYQKVLPKRKPKFLVEDLVEEIVENEAAEAHGTLDFGTDDTKEGGDE
;
A
#
# COMPACT_ATOMS: atom_id res chain seq x y z
N MET A 1 32.52 -4.08 -32.98
CA MET A 1 33.35 -4.65 -31.89
C MET A 1 32.49 -5.63 -31.10
N ASN A 2 32.95 -6.88 -30.91
CA ASN A 2 32.17 -7.92 -30.24
C ASN A 2 32.08 -7.58 -28.72
N LYS A 3 30.90 -7.76 -28.10
CA LYS A 3 30.68 -7.53 -26.65
C LYS A 3 31.69 -8.23 -25.76
N THR A 4 32.13 -9.44 -26.13
CA THR A 4 33.14 -10.21 -25.41
C THR A 4 34.49 -9.51 -25.42
N GLU A 5 34.85 -8.88 -26.55
CA GLU A 5 36.10 -8.13 -26.71
C GLU A 5 36.04 -6.80 -25.90
N LEU A 6 34.88 -6.13 -25.89
CA LEU A 6 34.66 -4.94 -25.10
C LEU A 6 34.71 -5.25 -23.61
N ALA A 7 34.10 -6.35 -23.17
CA ALA A 7 34.17 -6.79 -21.78
C ALA A 7 35.61 -7.08 -21.32
N ARG A 8 36.42 -7.73 -22.16
CA ARG A 8 37.83 -7.94 -21.86
C ARG A 8 38.62 -6.63 -21.77
N LYS A 9 38.34 -5.65 -22.62
CA LYS A 9 38.98 -4.33 -22.56
C LYS A 9 38.61 -3.60 -21.27
N ILE A 10 37.35 -3.64 -20.82
CA ILE A 10 36.94 -3.04 -19.56
C ILE A 10 37.62 -3.71 -18.36
N GLN A 11 37.75 -5.03 -18.37
CA GLN A 11 38.48 -5.74 -17.31
C GLN A 11 39.96 -5.33 -17.23
N ALA A 12 40.57 -5.03 -18.39
CA ALA A 12 41.97 -4.64 -18.54
C ALA A 12 42.20 -3.11 -18.37
N LEU A 13 41.18 -2.27 -18.25
CA LEU A 13 41.30 -0.82 -18.08
C LEU A 13 41.92 -0.49 -16.73
N ASP A 14 43.05 0.21 -16.72
CA ASP A 14 43.66 0.79 -15.53
C ASP A 14 42.93 2.10 -15.19
N GLY A 15 42.73 2.36 -13.89
CA GLY A 15 42.08 3.58 -13.38
C GLY A 15 40.61 3.44 -12.95
N LEU A 16 39.99 2.29 -13.20
CA LEU A 16 38.66 1.94 -12.70
C LEU A 16 38.79 0.95 -11.53
N ASN A 17 38.00 1.20 -10.46
CA ASN A 17 37.90 0.23 -9.37
C ASN A 17 37.01 -0.97 -9.74
N ASN A 18 36.97 -2.02 -8.91
CA ASN A 18 36.23 -3.23 -9.23
C ASN A 18 34.70 -3.01 -9.30
N GLU A 19 34.15 -2.06 -8.55
CA GLU A 19 32.72 -1.73 -8.59
C GLU A 19 32.35 -1.04 -9.89
N GLU A 20 33.18 -0.10 -10.35
CA GLU A 20 33.01 0.60 -11.63
C GLU A 20 33.13 -0.36 -12.81
N LYS A 21 34.11 -1.26 -12.78
CA LYS A 21 34.24 -2.32 -13.79
C LYS A 21 33.04 -3.25 -13.83
N THR A 22 32.54 -3.63 -12.67
CA THR A 22 31.33 -4.48 -12.55
C THR A 22 30.10 -3.77 -13.12
N ALA A 23 29.89 -2.51 -12.77
CA ALA A 23 28.78 -1.71 -13.29
C ALA A 23 28.84 -1.56 -14.84
N LEU A 24 30.03 -1.32 -15.39
CA LEU A 24 30.22 -1.25 -16.84
C LEU A 24 30.01 -2.61 -17.55
N LEU A 25 30.43 -3.71 -16.93
CA LEU A 25 30.19 -5.05 -17.44
C LEU A 25 28.73 -5.44 -17.38
N GLU A 26 28.01 -5.02 -16.34
CA GLU A 26 26.55 -5.20 -16.23
C GLU A 26 25.80 -4.40 -17.30
N LEU A 27 26.21 -3.15 -17.58
CA LEU A 27 25.67 -2.35 -18.69
C LEU A 27 25.84 -3.04 -20.04
N ILE A 28 26.99 -3.66 -20.30
CA ILE A 28 27.26 -4.39 -21.55
C ILE A 28 26.47 -5.72 -21.61
N ARG A 29 26.32 -6.42 -20.49
CA ARG A 29 25.47 -7.61 -20.37
C ARG A 29 23.99 -7.27 -20.54
N GLY A 30 23.60 -6.08 -20.13
CA GLY A 30 22.24 -5.59 -20.04
C GLY A 30 21.49 -5.31 -21.34
N HIS A 31 21.80 -5.97 -22.46
CA HIS A 31 20.83 -6.04 -23.56
C HIS A 31 19.75 -7.05 -23.17
N LYS A 32 18.66 -6.55 -22.66
CA LYS A 32 17.44 -7.33 -22.46
C LYS A 32 17.06 -7.95 -23.81
N LYS A 33 17.06 -9.28 -23.87
CA LYS A 33 16.50 -10.00 -25.02
C LYS A 33 14.96 -9.97 -24.99
N TYR A 34 14.38 -9.57 -23.86
CA TYR A 34 12.97 -9.45 -23.59
C TYR A 34 12.74 -8.37 -22.52
N GLY A 35 11.70 -7.57 -22.66
CA GLY A 35 11.31 -6.54 -21.72
C GLY A 35 10.87 -5.25 -22.41
N LEU A 36 10.41 -4.28 -21.60
CA LEU A 36 9.94 -2.99 -22.07
C LEU A 36 11.12 -2.06 -22.35
N VAL A 37 11.09 -1.41 -23.52
CA VAL A 37 12.04 -0.34 -23.88
C VAL A 37 11.24 0.88 -24.31
N TRP A 38 11.50 2.02 -23.71
CA TRP A 38 10.83 3.29 -24.03
C TRP A 38 11.83 4.44 -24.04
N GLU A 39 11.45 5.53 -24.69
CA GLU A 39 12.18 6.78 -24.65
C GLU A 39 11.83 7.54 -23.36
N ASP A 40 12.81 7.82 -22.50
CA ASP A 40 12.58 8.58 -21.29
C ASP A 40 12.16 10.02 -21.62
N LYS A 41 11.07 10.45 -21.01
CA LYS A 41 10.55 11.81 -21.14
C LYS A 41 10.68 12.50 -19.79
N PRO A 42 11.37 13.66 -19.70
CA PRO A 42 11.48 14.41 -18.46
C PRO A 42 10.16 15.12 -18.12
N GLU A 43 9.86 15.20 -16.82
CA GLU A 43 8.74 15.97 -16.29
C GLU A 43 9.22 17.30 -15.70
N ASP A 44 8.36 18.35 -15.74
CA ASP A 44 8.69 19.66 -15.16
C ASP A 44 8.93 19.58 -13.65
N ILE A 45 8.23 18.69 -12.96
CA ILE A 45 8.46 18.42 -11.53
C ILE A 45 9.86 17.87 -11.27
N GLU A 46 10.44 17.06 -12.19
CA GLU A 46 11.83 16.60 -12.04
C GLU A 46 12.84 17.73 -12.17
N GLU A 47 12.63 18.65 -13.10
CA GLU A 47 13.51 19.82 -13.22
C GLU A 47 13.45 20.65 -11.93
N ARG A 48 12.26 20.81 -11.35
CA ARG A 48 12.11 21.45 -10.04
C ARG A 48 12.84 20.70 -8.94
N LEU A 49 12.69 19.38 -8.85
CA LEU A 49 13.37 18.54 -7.85
C LEU A 49 14.90 18.46 -8.02
N ARG A 50 15.46 18.92 -9.17
CA ARG A 50 16.91 19.08 -9.33
C ARG A 50 17.44 20.26 -8.52
N GLU A 51 16.67 21.32 -8.42
CA GLU A 51 17.10 22.58 -7.79
C GLU A 51 16.49 22.78 -6.40
N ASP A 52 15.32 22.19 -6.13
CA ASP A 52 14.58 22.35 -4.88
C ASP A 52 14.38 21.01 -4.15
N LEU A 53 14.20 21.09 -2.83
CA LEU A 53 13.83 19.97 -1.96
C LEU A 53 12.38 20.11 -1.54
N PRO A 54 11.56 19.05 -1.67
CA PRO A 54 10.20 19.06 -1.17
C PRO A 54 10.17 18.91 0.35
N VAL A 55 9.24 19.59 1.01
CA VAL A 55 9.00 19.52 2.45
C VAL A 55 7.51 19.56 2.75
N LEU A 56 7.05 18.74 3.71
CA LEU A 56 5.66 18.74 4.15
C LEU A 56 5.43 19.83 5.20
N VAL A 57 4.56 20.75 4.88
CA VAL A 57 4.14 21.81 5.78
C VAL A 57 2.68 21.62 6.15
N GLU A 58 2.36 21.66 7.44
CA GLU A 58 0.97 21.61 7.88
C GLU A 58 0.22 22.82 7.32
N ARG A 59 -0.92 22.56 6.67
CA ARG A 59 -1.68 23.64 6.05
C ARG A 59 -2.41 24.45 7.13
N ASN A 60 -2.14 25.72 7.17
CA ASN A 60 -2.75 26.67 8.12
C ASN A 60 -3.41 27.82 7.35
N ASP A 61 -4.47 27.51 6.62
CA ASP A 61 -5.32 28.52 5.99
C ASP A 61 -6.80 28.35 6.40
N ASN A 62 -7.62 29.36 6.12
CA ASN A 62 -9.02 29.37 6.55
C ASN A 62 -9.94 28.41 5.74
N LYS A 63 -9.43 27.71 4.73
CA LYS A 63 -10.24 26.85 3.84
C LYS A 63 -10.33 25.43 4.34
N VAL A 64 -9.23 24.91 4.89
CA VAL A 64 -9.11 23.55 5.36
C VAL A 64 -8.65 23.57 6.81
N LYS A 65 -9.31 22.79 7.67
CA LYS A 65 -8.80 22.57 9.02
C LYS A 65 -7.58 21.63 8.92
N PRO A 66 -6.43 21.98 9.47
CA PRO A 66 -5.24 21.13 9.39
C PRO A 66 -5.43 19.80 10.13
N ILE A 67 -6.30 19.78 11.13
CA ILE A 67 -6.57 18.60 11.96
C ILE A 67 -8.08 18.43 12.13
N ILE A 68 -8.57 17.23 11.79
CA ILE A 68 -9.92 16.77 12.14
C ILE A 68 -9.77 15.67 13.18
N SER A 69 -10.32 15.90 14.38
CA SER A 69 -10.09 15.09 15.56
C SER A 69 -8.62 15.06 16.01
N ASP A 70 -8.37 14.94 17.30
CA ASP A 70 -7.03 14.79 17.89
C ASP A 70 -7.14 13.82 19.10
N ASN A 71 -7.77 12.68 18.84
CA ASN A 71 -7.91 11.61 19.82
C ASN A 71 -6.58 10.87 19.94
N PRO A 72 -5.92 10.84 21.11
CA PRO A 72 -4.60 10.21 21.27
C PRO A 72 -4.61 8.71 21.03
N ASP A 73 -5.76 8.06 21.13
CA ASP A 73 -5.91 6.62 20.94
C ASP A 73 -6.29 6.22 19.51
N ALA A 74 -6.62 7.18 18.65
CA ALA A 74 -7.02 6.96 17.28
C ALA A 74 -5.84 7.02 16.30
N PRO A 75 -5.88 6.25 15.18
CA PRO A 75 -4.86 6.33 14.15
C PRO A 75 -4.84 7.71 13.48
N ASN A 76 -3.63 8.21 13.17
CA ASN A 76 -3.44 9.45 12.43
C ASN A 76 -3.37 9.16 10.93
N HIS A 77 -4.39 9.55 10.20
CA HIS A 77 -4.39 9.50 8.74
C HIS A 77 -3.84 10.80 8.17
N LEU A 78 -3.20 10.73 7.00
CA LEU A 78 -2.55 11.87 6.36
C LEU A 78 -3.14 12.14 4.98
N ILE A 79 -3.40 13.41 4.67
CA ILE A 79 -3.59 13.90 3.30
C ILE A 79 -2.41 14.80 2.97
N ILE A 80 -1.75 14.50 1.85
CA ILE A 80 -0.66 15.29 1.27
C ILE A 80 -1.16 15.91 -0.04
N GLU A 81 -1.30 17.24 -0.03
CA GLU A 81 -1.62 18.02 -1.20
C GLU A 81 -0.34 18.37 -1.95
N GLY A 82 -0.16 17.84 -3.14
CA GLY A 82 1.01 18.10 -3.98
C GLY A 82 1.15 17.13 -5.13
N ASP A 83 2.18 17.33 -5.94
CA ASP A 83 2.56 16.33 -6.94
C ASP A 83 3.04 15.06 -6.23
N ASN A 84 2.61 13.91 -6.74
CA ASN A 84 2.89 12.63 -6.09
C ASN A 84 4.38 12.22 -6.16
N LEU A 85 5.16 12.66 -7.15
CA LEU A 85 6.60 12.41 -7.19
C LEU A 85 7.33 13.15 -6.06
N ALA A 86 6.92 14.40 -5.78
CA ALA A 86 7.42 15.17 -4.66
C ALA A 86 7.00 14.56 -3.32
N ALA A 87 5.72 14.19 -3.17
CA ALA A 87 5.20 13.53 -1.97
C ALA A 87 5.89 12.18 -1.70
N LEU A 88 6.12 11.36 -2.71
CA LEU A 88 6.88 10.11 -2.58
C LEU A 88 8.33 10.35 -2.15
N THR A 89 8.95 11.44 -2.63
CA THR A 89 10.29 11.86 -2.19
C THR A 89 10.30 12.19 -0.70
N GLU A 90 9.32 12.94 -0.21
CA GLU A 90 9.16 13.26 1.23
C GLU A 90 8.95 12.00 2.06
N LEU A 91 8.10 11.08 1.58
CA LEU A 91 7.84 9.79 2.22
C LEU A 91 9.08 8.89 2.25
N SER A 92 10.04 9.05 1.34
CA SER A 92 11.30 8.30 1.37
C SER A 92 12.13 8.56 2.63
N TYR A 93 11.98 9.75 3.26
CA TYR A 93 12.61 10.05 4.55
C TYR A 93 11.81 9.52 5.74
N THR A 94 10.48 9.52 5.66
CA THR A 94 9.61 9.20 6.81
C THR A 94 9.22 7.71 6.85
N HIS A 95 8.97 7.11 5.69
CA HIS A 95 8.33 5.79 5.54
C HIS A 95 9.12 4.78 4.70
N ALA A 96 10.42 4.98 4.44
CA ALA A 96 11.23 3.99 3.75
C ALA A 96 11.11 2.60 4.41
N GLY A 97 10.70 1.58 3.64
CA GLY A 97 10.57 0.20 4.11
C GLY A 97 9.46 -0.04 5.16
N LYS A 98 8.45 0.85 5.25
CA LYS A 98 7.40 0.77 6.29
C LYS A 98 5.98 0.61 5.76
N ILE A 99 5.74 0.84 4.47
CA ILE A 99 4.39 0.79 3.89
C ILE A 99 4.02 -0.68 3.63
N ASP A 100 2.91 -1.12 4.19
CA ASP A 100 2.49 -2.51 4.10
C ASP A 100 1.58 -2.76 2.90
N VAL A 101 0.71 -1.80 2.56
CA VAL A 101 -0.14 -1.88 1.38
C VAL A 101 -0.08 -0.57 0.60
N ILE A 102 0.24 -0.65 -0.67
CA ILE A 102 0.05 0.45 -1.61
C ILE A 102 -1.14 0.08 -2.52
N TYR A 103 -2.08 1.01 -2.66
CA TYR A 103 -3.10 0.94 -3.70
C TYR A 103 -2.99 2.19 -4.56
N ILE A 104 -3.04 2.03 -5.88
CA ILE A 104 -3.07 3.16 -6.81
C ILE A 104 -4.05 2.96 -7.96
N ASP A 105 -4.63 4.08 -8.37
CA ASP A 105 -5.50 4.20 -9.53
C ASP A 105 -4.96 5.31 -10.44
N PRO A 106 -3.87 5.03 -11.20
CA PRO A 106 -3.24 6.04 -12.04
C PRO A 106 -4.13 6.41 -13.22
N PRO A 107 -3.87 7.51 -13.94
CA PRO A 107 -4.56 7.81 -15.19
C PRO A 107 -4.35 6.68 -16.20
N TYR A 108 -5.41 6.25 -16.90
CA TYR A 108 -5.38 5.09 -17.79
C TYR A 108 -4.87 5.39 -19.19
N ASN A 109 -4.51 6.65 -19.45
CA ASN A 109 -3.96 7.11 -20.73
C ASN A 109 -4.91 6.83 -21.91
N THR A 110 -6.21 7.04 -21.73
CA THR A 110 -7.22 6.74 -22.74
C THR A 110 -7.20 7.70 -23.93
N GLY A 111 -6.49 8.82 -23.81
CA GLY A 111 -6.49 9.94 -24.76
C GLY A 111 -7.78 10.78 -24.72
N LYS A 112 -8.57 10.67 -23.66
CA LYS A 112 -9.82 11.44 -23.43
C LYS A 112 -9.66 12.50 -22.33
N LYS A 113 -8.49 13.17 -22.25
CA LYS A 113 -8.15 14.16 -21.22
C LYS A 113 -8.13 13.60 -19.80
N ASP A 114 -7.71 12.36 -19.67
CA ASP A 114 -7.53 11.66 -18.39
C ASP A 114 -6.08 11.65 -17.91
N PHE A 115 -5.12 12.00 -18.78
CA PHE A 115 -3.70 12.06 -18.43
C PHE A 115 -3.11 13.41 -18.82
N VAL A 116 -2.53 14.10 -17.82
CA VAL A 116 -1.81 15.38 -17.96
C VAL A 116 -0.31 15.10 -17.83
N TYR A 117 0.47 15.65 -18.74
CA TYR A 117 1.92 15.58 -18.73
C TYR A 117 2.50 16.95 -19.03
N ASN A 118 3.30 17.53 -18.10
CA ASN A 118 3.81 18.90 -18.20
C ASN A 118 2.69 19.90 -18.58
N ASP A 119 1.65 19.96 -17.75
CA ASP A 119 0.48 20.84 -17.89
C ASP A 119 -0.33 20.69 -19.21
N THR A 120 -0.04 19.64 -19.99
CA THR A 120 -0.72 19.38 -21.27
C THR A 120 -1.44 18.04 -21.24
N PHE A 121 -2.72 18.01 -21.59
CA PHE A 121 -3.44 16.76 -21.81
C PHE A 121 -2.83 15.97 -22.97
N ILE A 122 -2.57 14.69 -22.74
CA ILE A 122 -2.06 13.79 -23.77
C ILE A 122 -3.22 13.35 -24.67
N ASP A 123 -3.07 13.61 -25.97
CA ASP A 123 -4.03 13.21 -26.99
C ASP A 123 -3.77 11.78 -27.47
N ARG A 124 -4.81 11.16 -28.05
CA ARG A 124 -4.74 9.82 -28.63
C ARG A 124 -3.77 9.73 -29.80
N GLU A 125 -3.59 10.83 -30.53
CA GLU A 125 -2.69 10.94 -31.70
C GLU A 125 -1.23 11.26 -31.31
N ASP A 126 -0.93 11.44 -30.02
CA ASP A 126 0.44 11.66 -29.55
C ASP A 126 1.26 10.38 -29.73
N SER A 127 2.25 10.42 -30.62
CA SER A 127 3.13 9.28 -30.93
C SER A 127 4.00 8.82 -29.74
N PHE A 128 4.19 9.67 -28.73
CA PHE A 128 4.93 9.36 -27.50
C PHE A 128 4.01 9.12 -26.31
N ARG A 129 2.72 8.94 -26.51
CA ARG A 129 1.74 8.76 -25.43
C ARG A 129 2.15 7.70 -24.42
N HIS A 130 2.49 6.50 -24.89
CA HIS A 130 2.91 5.39 -24.06
C HIS A 130 4.26 5.66 -23.37
N SER A 131 5.26 6.19 -24.10
CA SER A 131 6.56 6.52 -23.52
C SER A 131 6.47 7.57 -22.41
N LYS A 132 5.62 8.59 -22.57
CA LYS A 132 5.36 9.61 -21.54
C LYS A 132 4.72 8.98 -20.30
N TRP A 133 3.71 8.13 -20.50
CA TRP A 133 3.03 7.46 -19.42
C TRP A 133 3.95 6.48 -18.66
N ILE A 134 4.75 5.70 -19.39
CA ILE A 134 5.71 4.78 -18.79
C ILE A 134 6.78 5.55 -17.99
N SER A 135 7.34 6.64 -18.56
CA SER A 135 8.31 7.49 -17.85
C SER A 135 7.71 8.06 -16.56
N PHE A 136 6.47 8.56 -16.63
CA PHE A 136 5.72 9.06 -15.48
C PHE A 136 5.54 8.00 -14.38
N MET A 137 5.12 6.79 -14.75
CA MET A 137 4.89 5.69 -13.81
C MET A 137 6.19 5.10 -13.27
N ALA A 138 7.23 4.93 -14.10
CA ALA A 138 8.49 4.31 -13.70
C ALA A 138 9.16 5.01 -12.52
N LYS A 139 9.18 6.36 -12.53
CA LYS A 139 9.78 7.17 -11.48
C LYS A 139 9.05 6.98 -10.15
N ARG A 140 7.72 7.05 -10.19
CA ARG A 140 6.86 6.90 -9.01
C ARG A 140 6.90 5.50 -8.43
N LEU A 141 6.80 4.49 -9.27
CA LEU A 141 6.86 3.08 -8.86
C LEU A 141 8.23 2.69 -8.28
N SER A 142 9.32 3.24 -8.82
CA SER A 142 10.68 3.01 -8.29
C SER A 142 10.83 3.53 -6.86
N ILE A 143 10.29 4.72 -6.55
CA ILE A 143 10.29 5.24 -5.18
C ILE A 143 9.34 4.43 -4.31
N ALA A 144 8.13 4.15 -4.80
CA ALA A 144 7.12 3.37 -4.08
C ALA A 144 7.63 1.97 -3.67
N HIS A 145 8.43 1.32 -4.53
CA HIS A 145 9.09 0.05 -4.18
C HIS A 145 9.99 0.20 -2.95
N GLY A 146 10.75 1.31 -2.86
CA GLY A 146 11.60 1.60 -1.69
C GLY A 146 10.82 1.94 -0.41
N LEU A 147 9.54 2.28 -0.51
CA LEU A 147 8.67 2.52 0.64
C LEU A 147 8.06 1.23 1.20
N LEU A 148 7.89 0.19 0.38
CA LEU A 148 7.29 -1.07 0.81
C LEU A 148 8.08 -1.74 1.93
N SER A 149 7.35 -2.22 2.94
CA SER A 149 7.90 -3.10 3.96
C SER A 149 8.36 -4.43 3.33
N PRO A 150 9.18 -5.24 4.02
CA PRO A 150 9.61 -6.55 3.49
C PRO A 150 8.44 -7.47 3.11
N LYS A 151 7.28 -7.31 3.74
CA LYS A 151 6.03 -8.02 3.41
C LYS A 151 5.06 -7.18 2.61
N GLY A 152 5.43 -5.94 2.27
CA GLY A 152 4.56 -4.99 1.62
C GLY A 152 4.09 -5.44 0.25
N VAL A 153 2.89 -5.02 -0.12
CA VAL A 153 2.24 -5.33 -1.38
C VAL A 153 1.74 -4.07 -2.08
N ILE A 154 1.66 -4.12 -3.39
CA ILE A 154 1.10 -3.03 -4.20
C ILE A 154 0.01 -3.56 -5.13
N PHE A 155 -1.13 -2.87 -5.17
CA PHE A 155 -2.22 -3.08 -6.10
C PHE A 155 -2.30 -1.88 -7.05
N LEU A 156 -2.38 -2.16 -8.35
CA LEU A 156 -2.38 -1.15 -9.40
C LEU A 156 -3.59 -1.38 -10.32
N SER A 157 -4.57 -0.47 -10.26
CA SER A 157 -5.71 -0.48 -11.18
C SER A 157 -5.29 0.03 -12.56
N ILE A 158 -5.81 -0.58 -13.62
CA ILE A 158 -5.52 -0.19 -15.01
C ILE A 158 -6.57 -0.81 -15.95
N ASP A 159 -6.75 -0.21 -17.12
CA ASP A 159 -7.55 -0.78 -18.22
C ASP A 159 -6.67 -1.31 -19.37
N ASP A 160 -7.30 -1.71 -20.47
CA ASP A 160 -6.62 -2.28 -21.64
C ASP A 160 -5.63 -1.33 -22.33
N ASN A 161 -5.70 0.01 -22.08
CA ASN A 161 -4.82 0.96 -22.75
C ASN A 161 -3.35 0.79 -22.35
N GLU A 162 -3.06 0.51 -21.08
CA GLU A 162 -1.69 0.42 -20.56
C GLU A 162 -1.42 -0.84 -19.73
N GLN A 163 -2.34 -1.82 -19.67
CA GLN A 163 -2.19 -3.02 -18.84
C GLN A 163 -0.91 -3.81 -19.16
N ALA A 164 -0.63 -4.02 -20.45
CA ALA A 164 0.53 -4.79 -20.87
C ALA A 164 1.86 -4.06 -20.53
N ASP A 165 1.90 -2.76 -20.78
CA ASP A 165 3.08 -1.92 -20.51
C ASP A 165 3.32 -1.79 -18.99
N LEU A 166 2.25 -1.59 -18.21
CA LEU A 166 2.34 -1.57 -16.75
C LEU A 166 2.83 -2.90 -16.18
N LYS A 167 2.35 -4.03 -16.73
CA LYS A 167 2.80 -5.35 -16.29
C LYS A 167 4.29 -5.53 -16.49
N LEU A 168 4.81 -5.18 -17.69
CA LEU A 168 6.24 -5.28 -18.00
C LEU A 168 7.08 -4.31 -17.16
N LEU A 169 6.59 -3.09 -16.94
CA LEU A 169 7.26 -2.12 -16.07
C LEU A 169 7.34 -2.61 -14.62
N CYS A 170 6.25 -3.18 -14.09
CA CYS A 170 6.23 -3.75 -12.75
C CYS A 170 7.13 -4.99 -12.62
N ASP A 171 7.23 -5.84 -13.65
CA ASP A 171 8.17 -6.95 -13.67
C ASP A 171 9.61 -6.48 -13.56
N GLU A 172 9.92 -5.33 -14.16
CA GLU A 172 11.25 -4.72 -14.07
C GLU A 172 11.54 -4.14 -12.68
N ILE A 173 10.58 -3.44 -12.08
CA ILE A 173 10.79 -2.72 -10.82
C ILE A 173 10.66 -3.64 -9.61
N PHE A 174 9.63 -4.48 -9.56
CA PHE A 174 9.34 -5.35 -8.42
C PHE A 174 9.91 -6.76 -8.59
N GLY A 175 10.25 -7.15 -9.83
CA GLY A 175 10.66 -8.49 -10.22
C GLY A 175 9.46 -9.39 -10.59
N GLU A 176 9.56 -10.09 -11.71
CA GLU A 176 8.54 -11.04 -12.21
C GLU A 176 8.17 -12.09 -11.14
N SER A 177 9.17 -12.59 -10.40
CA SER A 177 8.97 -13.59 -9.33
C SER A 177 8.10 -13.10 -8.17
N ASN A 178 7.95 -11.79 -7.99
CA ASN A 178 7.16 -11.15 -6.95
C ASN A 178 5.73 -10.81 -7.41
N PHE A 179 5.36 -11.18 -8.63
CA PHE A 179 3.99 -11.10 -9.09
C PHE A 179 3.09 -12.06 -8.31
N LEU A 180 2.06 -11.54 -7.65
CA LEU A 180 1.09 -12.34 -6.88
C LEU A 180 -0.11 -12.77 -7.72
N GLY A 181 -0.58 -11.89 -8.61
CA GLY A 181 -1.71 -12.17 -9.47
C GLY A 181 -2.32 -10.92 -10.10
N GLN A 182 -3.30 -11.14 -10.96
CA GLN A 182 -4.10 -10.11 -11.58
C GLN A 182 -5.56 -10.33 -11.24
N LEU A 183 -6.21 -9.30 -10.70
CA LEU A 183 -7.65 -9.28 -10.47
C LEU A 183 -8.34 -8.69 -11.72
N ILE A 184 -9.51 -9.20 -12.03
CA ILE A 184 -10.40 -8.72 -13.09
C ILE A 184 -11.64 -8.19 -12.39
N LEU A 185 -11.86 -6.89 -12.51
CA LEU A 185 -12.98 -6.18 -11.91
C LEU A 185 -14.05 -5.97 -12.99
N LYS A 186 -15.15 -6.72 -12.91
CA LYS A 186 -16.29 -6.47 -13.78
C LYS A 186 -17.07 -5.28 -13.23
N THR A 187 -17.02 -4.16 -13.96
CA THR A 187 -17.49 -2.86 -13.48
C THR A 187 -18.89 -2.49 -13.94
N ALA A 188 -19.20 -2.72 -15.20
CA ALA A 188 -20.53 -2.46 -15.77
C ALA A 188 -20.71 -3.24 -17.08
N THR A 189 -21.96 -3.50 -17.44
CA THR A 189 -22.30 -4.02 -18.77
C THR A 189 -22.51 -2.83 -19.69
N ASP A 190 -21.67 -2.68 -20.72
CA ASP A 190 -21.90 -1.75 -21.83
C ASP A 190 -22.73 -2.44 -22.92
N ASN A 191 -23.89 -1.88 -23.21
CA ASN A 191 -24.80 -2.39 -24.26
C ASN A 191 -24.62 -1.63 -25.59
N ASN A 192 -23.60 -0.78 -25.72
CA ASN A 192 -23.32 -0.11 -26.97
C ASN A 192 -22.79 -1.12 -28.00
N PRO A 193 -23.27 -1.06 -29.25
CA PRO A 193 -22.81 -2.01 -30.27
C PRO A 193 -21.33 -1.77 -30.60
N SER A 194 -20.52 -2.78 -30.36
CA SER A 194 -19.10 -2.84 -30.74
C SER A 194 -18.74 -4.28 -31.17
N GLN A 195 -17.54 -4.48 -31.68
CA GLN A 195 -17.07 -5.84 -32.04
C GLN A 195 -16.90 -6.71 -30.79
N ILE A 196 -16.31 -6.14 -29.72
CA ILE A 196 -16.15 -6.77 -28.42
C ILE A 196 -16.42 -5.70 -27.36
N ASN A 197 -17.42 -5.96 -26.51
CA ASN A 197 -17.75 -5.05 -25.41
C ASN A 197 -16.80 -5.32 -24.24
N ILE A 198 -16.06 -4.28 -23.82
CA ILE A 198 -15.19 -4.33 -22.66
C ILE A 198 -16.04 -4.05 -21.41
N GLU A 199 -16.10 -5.01 -20.49
CA GLU A 199 -16.93 -4.94 -19.27
C GLU A 199 -16.09 -4.97 -17.99
N HIS A 200 -14.77 -4.85 -18.10
CA HIS A 200 -13.87 -5.02 -16.96
C HIS A 200 -12.67 -4.09 -17.03
N GLU A 201 -12.04 -3.96 -15.90
CA GLU A 201 -10.70 -3.38 -15.72
C GLU A 201 -9.83 -4.37 -14.95
N TYR A 202 -8.54 -4.11 -14.91
CA TYR A 202 -7.57 -4.96 -14.25
C TYR A 202 -7.05 -4.31 -12.98
N MET A 203 -6.58 -5.17 -12.06
CA MET A 203 -5.77 -4.75 -10.93
C MET A 203 -4.59 -5.71 -10.81
N LEU A 204 -3.38 -5.22 -11.09
CA LEU A 204 -2.14 -5.99 -10.91
C LEU A 204 -1.77 -6.01 -9.43
N CYS A 205 -1.22 -7.12 -8.95
CA CYS A 205 -0.72 -7.24 -7.59
C CYS A 205 0.71 -7.76 -7.56
N TYR A 206 1.60 -7.00 -6.93
CA TYR A 206 2.99 -7.36 -6.66
C TYR A 206 3.29 -7.25 -5.18
N CYS A 207 4.37 -7.89 -4.74
CA CYS A 207 4.89 -7.76 -3.39
C CYS A 207 6.39 -7.43 -3.39
N SER A 208 6.88 -6.95 -2.27
CA SER A 208 8.31 -6.74 -2.05
C SER A 208 9.09 -8.08 -2.05
N SER A 209 8.53 -9.12 -1.40
CA SER A 209 9.10 -10.46 -1.38
C SER A 209 8.02 -11.53 -1.29
N LYS A 210 7.85 -12.34 -2.33
CA LYS A 210 6.87 -13.44 -2.36
C LYS A 210 7.17 -14.54 -1.34
N ALA A 211 8.44 -14.74 -1.02
CA ALA A 211 8.86 -15.73 -0.01
C ALA A 211 8.37 -15.37 1.40
N LEU A 212 8.09 -14.09 1.67
CA LEU A 212 7.60 -13.61 2.95
C LEU A 212 6.06 -13.50 3.00
N GLN A 213 5.35 -13.77 1.91
CA GLN A 213 3.89 -13.74 1.87
C GLN A 213 3.30 -15.00 2.48
N GLY A 214 2.33 -14.81 3.37
CA GLY A 214 1.48 -15.88 3.86
C GLY A 214 0.30 -16.18 2.93
N ASN A 215 -0.55 -17.10 3.34
CA ASN A 215 -1.82 -17.35 2.65
C ASN A 215 -2.81 -16.23 2.98
N TRP A 216 -3.34 -15.57 1.97
CA TRP A 216 -4.38 -14.57 2.14
C TRP A 216 -5.73 -15.25 2.29
N GLN A 217 -6.19 -15.29 3.51
CA GLN A 217 -7.48 -15.89 3.87
C GLN A 217 -8.14 -15.07 4.97
N ARG A 218 -9.43 -14.84 4.84
CA ARG A 218 -10.23 -14.11 5.82
C ARG A 218 -11.56 -14.86 6.05
N GLN A 219 -12.15 -14.62 7.18
CA GLN A 219 -13.49 -15.10 7.45
C GLN A 219 -14.49 -14.20 6.69
N SER A 220 -15.34 -14.80 5.85
CA SER A 220 -16.31 -14.01 5.07
C SER A 220 -17.31 -13.28 5.97
N GLN A 221 -17.84 -12.16 5.50
CA GLN A 221 -18.91 -11.44 6.21
C GLN A 221 -20.11 -12.32 6.50
N ALA A 222 -20.46 -13.21 5.56
CA ALA A 222 -21.52 -14.19 5.74
C ALA A 222 -21.21 -15.16 6.90
N ALA A 223 -19.96 -15.60 7.05
CA ALA A 223 -19.54 -16.46 8.16
C ALA A 223 -19.60 -15.70 9.50
N LYS A 224 -19.05 -14.46 9.55
CA LYS A 224 -19.12 -13.60 10.74
C LYS A 224 -20.56 -13.37 11.20
N LEU A 225 -21.47 -13.07 10.26
CA LEU A 225 -22.88 -12.89 10.53
C LEU A 225 -23.51 -14.17 11.11
N LEU A 226 -23.25 -15.31 10.53
CA LEU A 226 -23.82 -16.58 10.99
C LEU A 226 -23.26 -17.00 12.37
N ILE A 227 -22.00 -16.71 12.66
CA ILE A 227 -21.40 -16.88 13.99
C ILE A 227 -22.12 -15.99 15.02
N SER A 228 -22.37 -14.72 14.67
CA SER A 228 -23.06 -13.78 15.56
C SER A 228 -24.47 -14.26 15.88
N VAL A 229 -25.24 -14.71 14.87
CA VAL A 229 -26.56 -15.29 15.04
C VAL A 229 -26.51 -16.54 15.92
N GLY A 230 -25.53 -17.42 15.69
CA GLY A 230 -25.34 -18.60 16.53
C GLY A 230 -25.09 -18.26 18.00
N LYS A 231 -24.22 -17.30 18.28
CA LYS A 231 -23.94 -16.81 19.64
C LYS A 231 -25.19 -16.22 20.29
N GLU A 232 -25.97 -15.42 19.55
CA GLU A 232 -27.23 -14.87 20.05
C GLU A 232 -28.23 -15.97 20.43
N LEU A 233 -28.38 -17.00 19.58
CA LEU A 233 -29.28 -18.11 19.85
C LEU A 233 -28.86 -18.89 21.11
N LEU A 234 -27.58 -19.16 21.27
CA LEU A 234 -27.04 -19.85 22.46
C LEU A 234 -27.23 -19.02 23.74
N SER A 235 -27.12 -17.69 23.67
CA SER A 235 -27.30 -16.79 24.83
C SER A 235 -28.73 -16.77 25.37
N LYS A 236 -29.72 -17.23 24.58
CA LYS A 236 -31.13 -17.30 24.98
C LYS A 236 -31.44 -18.44 25.97
N GLY A 237 -30.48 -19.34 26.23
CA GLY A 237 -30.66 -20.47 27.15
C GLY A 237 -31.72 -21.51 26.73
N ILE A 238 -32.06 -21.56 25.43
CA ILE A 238 -32.98 -22.53 24.85
C ILE A 238 -32.28 -23.86 24.57
N SER A 239 -33.01 -24.95 24.37
CA SER A 239 -32.41 -26.22 24.00
C SER A 239 -31.70 -26.14 22.65
N HIS A 240 -30.67 -26.98 22.45
CA HIS A 240 -29.93 -27.03 21.19
C HIS A 240 -30.84 -27.37 20.00
N GLU A 241 -31.87 -28.23 20.20
CA GLU A 241 -32.86 -28.57 19.16
C GLU A 241 -33.68 -27.34 18.74
N GLU A 242 -34.11 -26.52 19.70
CA GLU A 242 -34.86 -25.30 19.40
C GLU A 242 -33.94 -24.23 18.78
N ALA A 243 -32.71 -24.09 19.28
CA ALA A 243 -31.70 -23.21 18.68
C ALA A 243 -31.43 -23.57 17.22
N GLN A 244 -31.27 -24.86 16.92
CA GLN A 244 -31.06 -25.37 15.55
C GLN A 244 -32.26 -25.11 14.64
N LYS A 245 -33.48 -25.29 15.14
CA LYS A 245 -34.70 -24.99 14.39
C LYS A 245 -34.80 -23.50 14.06
N GLN A 246 -34.49 -22.63 15.02
CA GLN A 246 -34.47 -21.17 14.82
C GLN A 246 -33.34 -20.76 13.86
N LEU A 247 -32.16 -21.32 13.98
CA LEU A 247 -31.04 -21.10 13.06
C LEU A 247 -31.43 -21.45 11.61
N ARG A 248 -31.98 -22.63 11.39
CA ARG A 248 -32.43 -23.06 10.06
C ARG A 248 -33.53 -22.18 9.46
N LYS A 249 -34.47 -21.72 10.30
CA LYS A 249 -35.50 -20.77 9.89
C LYS A 249 -34.88 -19.41 9.50
N TRP A 250 -33.93 -18.93 10.29
CA TRP A 250 -33.23 -17.68 10.02
C TRP A 250 -32.40 -17.76 8.72
N ILE A 251 -31.63 -18.85 8.52
CA ILE A 251 -30.86 -19.10 7.28
C ILE A 251 -31.77 -19.09 6.06
N LYS A 252 -32.94 -19.76 6.15
CA LYS A 252 -33.89 -19.80 5.04
C LYS A 252 -34.42 -18.41 4.68
N ALA A 253 -34.68 -17.58 5.66
CA ALA A 253 -35.18 -16.20 5.48
C ALA A 253 -34.10 -15.23 4.96
N ASN A 254 -32.82 -15.52 5.19
CA ASN A 254 -31.69 -14.65 4.86
C ASN A 254 -30.68 -15.31 3.89
N LYS A 255 -31.15 -16.21 3.03
CA LYS A 255 -30.29 -17.03 2.16
C LYS A 255 -29.36 -16.20 1.27
N ASP A 256 -29.84 -15.05 0.79
CA ASP A 256 -29.10 -14.14 -0.09
C ASP A 256 -27.94 -13.45 0.63
N LEU A 257 -27.98 -13.33 1.97
CA LEU A 257 -26.91 -12.81 2.79
C LEU A 257 -25.82 -13.86 3.12
N LEU A 258 -26.04 -15.12 2.76
CA LEU A 258 -25.21 -16.25 3.16
C LEU A 258 -24.61 -17.02 1.96
N PRO A 259 -24.01 -16.35 0.99
CA PRO A 259 -23.38 -17.05 -0.12
C PRO A 259 -22.32 -18.03 0.44
N GLN A 260 -22.33 -19.26 -0.07
CA GLN A 260 -21.38 -20.34 0.26
C GLN A 260 -21.42 -20.89 1.71
N VAL A 261 -22.06 -20.22 2.70
CA VAL A 261 -22.07 -20.68 4.10
C VAL A 261 -23.44 -21.16 4.60
N ALA A 262 -24.49 -21.12 3.79
CA ALA A 262 -25.84 -21.55 4.18
C ALA A 262 -25.95 -23.06 4.57
N HIS A 263 -24.95 -23.87 4.25
CA HIS A 263 -24.87 -25.27 4.66
C HIS A 263 -24.39 -25.49 6.10
N TYR A 264 -23.88 -24.43 6.78
CA TYR A 264 -23.60 -24.43 8.21
C TYR A 264 -24.91 -24.19 8.97
N ASN A 265 -25.72 -25.22 9.12
CA ASN A 265 -27.10 -25.10 9.61
C ASN A 265 -27.40 -25.93 10.86
N ASN A 266 -26.36 -26.44 11.52
CA ASN A 266 -26.43 -27.08 12.82
C ASN A 266 -25.76 -26.22 13.89
N ILE A 267 -26.16 -26.39 15.15
CA ILE A 267 -25.62 -25.66 16.29
C ILE A 267 -25.57 -26.55 17.54
N ASP A 268 -24.49 -26.49 18.28
CA ASP A 268 -24.31 -27.11 19.60
C ASP A 268 -23.72 -26.09 20.59
N GLU A 269 -23.29 -26.54 21.78
CA GLU A 269 -22.74 -25.69 22.82
C GLU A 269 -21.48 -24.89 22.38
N LYS A 270 -20.77 -25.37 21.35
CA LYS A 270 -19.57 -24.74 20.82
C LYS A 270 -19.86 -23.75 19.69
N GLY A 271 -21.06 -23.75 19.13
CA GLY A 271 -21.42 -22.84 18.03
C GLY A 271 -21.97 -23.54 16.79
N VAL A 272 -21.94 -22.80 15.68
CA VAL A 272 -22.51 -23.22 14.40
C VAL A 272 -21.55 -24.17 13.66
N TYR A 273 -22.11 -25.24 13.08
CA TYR A 273 -21.32 -26.19 12.31
C TYR A 273 -22.11 -26.79 11.14
N SER A 274 -21.39 -27.43 10.24
CA SER A 274 -21.94 -28.27 9.19
C SER A 274 -21.58 -29.74 9.44
N SER A 275 -22.55 -30.63 9.28
CA SER A 275 -22.33 -32.09 9.28
C SER A 275 -21.85 -32.63 7.91
N SER A 276 -21.51 -31.74 6.98
CA SER A 276 -20.99 -32.12 5.65
C SER A 276 -19.52 -32.54 5.65
N GLY A 277 -18.89 -32.62 6.81
CA GLY A 277 -17.52 -33.13 6.95
C GLY A 277 -17.46 -34.59 6.51
N ASN A 278 -16.95 -34.84 5.29
CA ASN A 278 -16.90 -36.17 4.73
C ASN A 278 -15.87 -37.02 5.49
N SER A 279 -16.32 -38.01 6.19
CA SER A 279 -15.45 -38.99 6.89
C SER A 279 -14.82 -40.00 5.93
N SER A 280 -15.32 -40.11 4.69
CA SER A 280 -14.77 -40.96 3.63
C SER A 280 -13.51 -40.33 3.02
N ASN A 281 -12.53 -41.15 2.71
CA ASN A 281 -11.40 -40.74 1.89
C ASN A 281 -11.89 -40.40 0.46
N PRO A 282 -11.44 -39.31 -0.17
CA PRO A 282 -11.84 -38.94 -1.54
C PRO A 282 -11.37 -39.96 -2.60
N HIS A 283 -10.29 -40.70 -2.33
CA HIS A 283 -9.71 -41.70 -3.21
C HIS A 283 -9.59 -43.05 -2.50
N PRO A 284 -9.52 -44.20 -3.23
CA PRO A 284 -9.22 -45.50 -2.63
C PRO A 284 -7.91 -45.49 -1.82
N GLY A 285 -7.87 -46.28 -0.73
CA GLY A 285 -6.70 -46.42 0.12
C GLY A 285 -6.79 -45.67 1.47
N GLY A 286 -7.99 -45.29 1.88
CA GLY A 286 -8.24 -44.78 3.24
C GLY A 286 -8.11 -45.86 4.32
N TYR A 287 -8.24 -45.43 5.58
CA TYR A 287 -8.13 -46.32 6.74
C TYR A 287 -9.34 -47.24 6.90
N THR A 288 -9.15 -48.45 7.47
CA THR A 288 -10.19 -49.52 7.47
C THR A 288 -10.54 -50.03 8.87
N TYR A 289 -10.25 -49.29 9.94
CA TYR A 289 -10.61 -49.62 11.32
C TYR A 289 -12.15 -49.57 11.54
N ASP A 290 -12.63 -50.24 12.60
CA ASP A 290 -14.03 -50.26 12.98
C ASP A 290 -14.37 -49.09 13.90
N ILE A 291 -15.46 -48.39 13.62
CA ILE A 291 -16.00 -47.34 14.48
C ILE A 291 -17.32 -47.86 15.07
N PHE A 292 -17.42 -47.90 16.41
CA PHE A 292 -18.61 -48.35 17.11
C PHE A 292 -19.49 -47.17 17.52
N HIS A 293 -20.77 -47.28 17.24
CA HIS A 293 -21.74 -46.24 17.59
C HIS A 293 -21.92 -46.16 19.13
N PRO A 294 -21.85 -45.02 19.78
CA PRO A 294 -21.81 -44.89 21.24
C PRO A 294 -23.09 -45.39 21.96
N LEU A 295 -24.24 -45.33 21.31
CA LEU A 295 -25.51 -45.77 21.91
C LEU A 295 -25.82 -47.25 21.63
N THR A 296 -25.46 -47.76 20.46
CA THR A 296 -25.83 -49.17 20.06
C THR A 296 -24.68 -50.13 20.27
N ASN A 297 -23.46 -49.67 20.43
CA ASN A 297 -22.22 -50.43 20.52
C ASN A 297 -22.02 -51.42 19.35
N LEU A 298 -22.58 -51.07 18.17
CA LEU A 298 -22.45 -51.82 16.91
C LEU A 298 -21.60 -51.05 15.92
N PRO A 299 -20.87 -51.74 15.02
CA PRO A 299 -19.98 -51.08 14.07
C PRO A 299 -20.77 -50.28 13.02
N CYS A 300 -20.33 -49.02 12.76
CA CYS A 300 -20.87 -48.17 11.71
C CYS A 300 -20.37 -48.63 10.32
N PRO A 301 -21.14 -48.36 9.25
CA PRO A 301 -20.76 -48.72 7.88
C PRO A 301 -19.48 -48.00 7.45
N LYS A 302 -18.49 -48.76 7.01
CA LYS A 302 -17.24 -48.20 6.49
C LYS A 302 -17.46 -47.55 5.12
N PRO A 303 -16.86 -46.40 4.84
CA PRO A 303 -16.88 -45.84 3.48
C PRO A 303 -16.18 -46.76 2.48
N ALA A 304 -16.64 -46.78 1.24
CA ALA A 304 -16.08 -47.63 0.18
C ALA A 304 -14.59 -47.37 -0.06
N ASN A 305 -14.15 -46.11 0.10
CA ASN A 305 -12.72 -45.71 -0.04
C ASN A 305 -11.94 -45.74 1.28
N GLY A 306 -12.53 -46.23 2.39
CA GLY A 306 -11.97 -46.17 3.74
C GLY A 306 -12.19 -44.82 4.41
N TRP A 307 -11.81 -44.75 5.69
CA TRP A 307 -11.86 -43.51 6.48
C TRP A 307 -10.77 -42.52 6.07
N ARG A 308 -11.08 -41.23 6.20
CA ARG A 308 -10.16 -40.16 5.82
C ARG A 308 -9.01 -39.96 6.81
N TRP A 309 -9.27 -40.24 8.10
CA TRP A 309 -8.32 -40.01 9.19
C TRP A 309 -7.82 -41.30 9.81
N PRO A 310 -6.60 -41.33 10.39
CA PRO A 310 -6.16 -42.38 11.29
C PRO A 310 -7.13 -42.57 12.47
N GLU A 311 -7.18 -43.73 13.04
CA GLU A 311 -8.04 -44.07 14.19
C GLU A 311 -7.84 -43.14 15.36
N ASP A 312 -6.57 -42.87 15.76
CA ASP A 312 -6.23 -41.96 16.86
C ASP A 312 -6.78 -40.54 16.64
N THR A 313 -6.75 -40.07 15.40
CA THR A 313 -7.31 -38.75 15.02
C THR A 313 -8.82 -38.73 15.17
N PHE A 314 -9.51 -39.77 14.71
CA PHE A 314 -10.97 -39.91 14.87
C PHE A 314 -11.35 -39.95 16.36
N LEU A 315 -10.66 -40.75 17.16
CA LEU A 315 -10.89 -40.86 18.60
C LEU A 315 -10.62 -39.52 19.32
N ALA A 316 -9.67 -38.74 18.82
CA ALA A 316 -9.44 -37.38 19.35
C ALA A 316 -10.62 -36.45 19.05
N TYR A 317 -11.17 -36.47 17.84
CA TYR A 317 -12.39 -35.71 17.50
C TYR A 317 -13.59 -36.17 18.33
N ASP A 318 -13.77 -37.47 18.55
CA ASP A 318 -14.86 -37.99 19.37
C ASP A 318 -14.76 -37.50 20.84
N ARG A 319 -13.58 -37.64 21.45
CA ARG A 319 -13.32 -37.11 22.81
C ARG A 319 -13.56 -35.62 22.92
N GLN A 320 -13.38 -34.86 21.84
CA GLN A 320 -13.64 -33.44 21.77
C GLN A 320 -15.11 -33.11 21.47
N GLY A 321 -15.99 -34.12 21.23
CA GLY A 321 -17.38 -33.89 20.84
C GLY A 321 -17.54 -33.32 19.42
N GLU A 322 -16.52 -33.47 18.58
CA GLU A 322 -16.54 -32.98 17.20
C GLU A 322 -17.04 -34.05 16.19
N ILE A 323 -17.67 -35.11 16.68
CA ILE A 323 -18.34 -36.11 15.83
C ILE A 323 -19.84 -35.92 15.89
N GLU A 324 -20.45 -35.82 14.73
CA GLU A 324 -21.89 -35.91 14.53
C GLU A 324 -22.25 -37.39 14.37
N TRP A 325 -22.79 -37.98 15.43
CA TRP A 325 -23.29 -39.34 15.39
C TRP A 325 -24.69 -39.39 14.78
N GLY A 326 -24.97 -40.37 13.96
CA GLY A 326 -26.33 -40.64 13.49
C GLY A 326 -27.25 -41.10 14.64
N LYS A 327 -28.52 -41.44 14.30
CA LYS A 327 -29.45 -41.98 15.31
C LYS A 327 -29.01 -43.34 15.82
N ASP A 328 -28.36 -44.12 14.98
CA ASP A 328 -27.88 -45.46 15.26
C ASP A 328 -26.67 -45.83 14.37
N HIS A 329 -26.17 -47.04 14.54
CA HIS A 329 -25.00 -47.54 13.83
C HIS A 329 -25.19 -47.73 12.32
N THR A 330 -26.39 -47.53 11.75
CA THR A 330 -26.64 -47.68 10.29
C THR A 330 -26.16 -46.49 9.49
N THR A 331 -25.85 -45.39 10.14
CA THR A 331 -25.32 -44.17 9.53
C THR A 331 -23.83 -44.01 9.80
N GLN A 332 -23.10 -43.44 8.83
CA GLN A 332 -21.68 -43.09 9.05
C GLN A 332 -21.57 -41.89 9.97
N PRO A 333 -20.63 -41.89 10.92
CA PRO A 333 -20.31 -40.69 11.71
C PRO A 333 -19.62 -39.64 10.85
N HIS A 334 -19.94 -38.36 11.07
CA HIS A 334 -19.38 -37.25 10.35
C HIS A 334 -18.60 -36.35 11.29
N VAL A 335 -17.42 -35.85 10.87
CA VAL A 335 -16.69 -34.81 11.63
C VAL A 335 -17.43 -33.47 11.44
N LYS A 336 -17.72 -32.79 12.55
CA LYS A 336 -18.31 -31.46 12.54
C LYS A 336 -17.33 -30.46 11.93
N LYS A 337 -17.76 -29.75 10.90
CA LYS A 337 -16.99 -28.66 10.32
C LYS A 337 -17.48 -27.35 10.92
N ARG A 338 -16.67 -26.74 11.78
CA ARG A 338 -17.01 -25.49 12.46
C ARG A 338 -16.98 -24.32 11.49
N ILE A 339 -17.91 -23.38 11.62
CA ILE A 339 -18.00 -22.22 10.74
C ILE A 339 -16.79 -21.28 10.94
N GLU A 340 -16.22 -21.25 12.12
CA GLU A 340 -15.00 -20.48 12.44
C GLU A 340 -13.82 -20.89 11.57
N THR A 341 -13.80 -22.12 11.06
CA THR A 341 -12.77 -22.62 10.12
C THR A 341 -13.09 -22.33 8.66
N SER A 342 -14.24 -21.71 8.38
CA SER A 342 -14.64 -21.36 7.02
C SER A 342 -13.94 -20.09 6.58
N MET A 343 -12.88 -20.24 5.78
CA MET A 343 -12.11 -19.14 5.24
C MET A 343 -12.47 -18.86 3.77
N GLU A 344 -12.49 -17.59 3.44
CA GLU A 344 -12.60 -17.08 2.08
C GLU A 344 -11.21 -16.70 1.59
N TYR A 345 -10.96 -16.86 0.28
CA TYR A 345 -9.73 -16.46 -0.40
C TYR A 345 -10.03 -15.33 -1.37
N LEU A 346 -9.08 -14.43 -1.56
CA LEU A 346 -9.18 -13.41 -2.60
C LEU A 346 -9.16 -14.10 -3.98
N ARG A 347 -10.21 -13.87 -4.74
CA ARG A 347 -10.38 -14.48 -6.06
C ARG A 347 -10.05 -13.48 -7.16
N THR A 348 -9.58 -13.98 -8.29
CA THR A 348 -9.19 -13.15 -9.43
C THR A 348 -10.37 -12.45 -10.12
N LEU A 349 -11.59 -12.97 -10.00
CA LEU A 349 -12.79 -12.34 -10.56
C LEU A 349 -13.59 -11.67 -9.45
N ILE A 350 -13.78 -10.38 -9.56
CA ILE A 350 -14.59 -9.57 -8.64
C ILE A 350 -15.72 -8.93 -9.45
N TYR A 351 -16.96 -9.19 -9.02
CA TYR A 351 -18.15 -8.62 -9.61
C TYR A 351 -18.65 -7.50 -8.71
N GLU A 352 -18.54 -6.26 -9.17
CA GLU A 352 -19.00 -5.08 -8.44
C GLU A 352 -19.61 -4.09 -9.44
N ASP A 353 -20.84 -3.69 -9.20
CA ASP A 353 -21.53 -2.73 -10.07
C ASP A 353 -21.12 -1.30 -9.72
N ASN A 354 -20.26 -0.69 -10.53
CA ASN A 354 -19.77 0.66 -10.32
C ASN A 354 -20.81 1.76 -10.54
N ARG A 355 -21.99 1.46 -11.12
CA ARG A 355 -23.02 2.47 -11.41
C ARG A 355 -23.55 3.17 -10.17
N GLY A 356 -23.47 2.51 -9.01
CA GLY A 356 -23.86 3.08 -7.71
C GLY A 356 -22.81 3.96 -7.04
N THR A 357 -21.54 3.88 -7.44
CA THR A 357 -20.42 4.51 -6.71
C THR A 357 -20.44 6.05 -6.76
N THR A 358 -20.74 6.62 -7.92
CA THR A 358 -20.88 8.08 -8.08
C THR A 358 -22.03 8.62 -7.24
N LYS A 359 -23.16 7.88 -7.17
CA LYS A 359 -24.28 8.25 -6.30
C LYS A 359 -23.90 8.12 -4.82
N ALA A 360 -23.26 7.03 -4.42
CA ALA A 360 -22.83 6.84 -3.05
C ALA A 360 -21.86 7.95 -2.59
N LEU A 361 -20.96 8.41 -3.48
CA LEU A 361 -20.13 9.57 -3.20
C LEU A 361 -20.94 10.86 -3.12
N ALA A 362 -21.88 11.09 -4.04
CA ALA A 362 -22.75 12.26 -4.02
C ALA A 362 -23.60 12.32 -2.74
N ASP A 363 -24.05 11.18 -2.21
CA ASP A 363 -24.81 11.10 -0.95
C ASP A 363 -24.00 11.65 0.24
N ILE A 364 -22.67 11.46 0.26
CA ILE A 364 -21.78 12.06 1.26
C ILE A 364 -21.79 13.60 1.16
N PHE A 365 -21.94 14.14 -0.04
CA PHE A 365 -21.98 15.58 -0.33
C PHE A 365 -23.40 16.18 -0.35
N GLY A 366 -24.40 15.49 0.22
CA GLY A 366 -25.77 15.96 0.25
C GLY A 366 -26.48 15.95 -1.12
N GLY A 367 -26.02 15.06 -2.02
CA GLY A 367 -26.54 14.89 -3.38
C GLY A 367 -25.75 15.60 -4.48
N GLU A 368 -24.71 16.34 -4.13
CA GLU A 368 -23.86 17.05 -5.09
C GLU A 368 -22.84 16.09 -5.72
N LYS A 369 -22.83 16.02 -7.06
CA LYS A 369 -21.81 15.27 -7.79
C LYS A 369 -20.52 16.08 -7.89
N ARG A 370 -19.46 15.66 -7.19
CA ARG A 370 -18.16 16.35 -7.16
C ARG A 370 -17.03 15.60 -7.85
N PHE A 371 -17.24 14.33 -8.18
CA PHE A 371 -16.22 13.51 -8.82
C PHE A 371 -16.87 12.45 -9.72
N ASP A 372 -16.21 12.14 -10.84
CA ASP A 372 -16.63 11.11 -11.78
C ASP A 372 -15.95 9.77 -11.49
N ASN A 373 -16.70 8.69 -11.60
CA ASN A 373 -16.21 7.31 -11.54
C ASN A 373 -15.29 6.99 -10.34
N PRO A 374 -15.70 7.30 -9.07
CA PRO A 374 -14.93 6.90 -7.92
C PRO A 374 -14.87 5.36 -7.83
N LYS A 375 -13.74 4.80 -7.40
CA LYS A 375 -13.64 3.36 -7.17
C LYS A 375 -14.62 2.91 -6.08
N PRO A 376 -15.17 1.68 -6.17
CA PRO A 376 -16.03 1.14 -5.13
C PRO A 376 -15.29 0.98 -3.82
N GLN A 377 -15.81 1.57 -2.75
CA GLN A 377 -15.23 1.43 -1.42
C GLN A 377 -15.19 -0.05 -0.97
N THR A 378 -16.22 -0.84 -1.32
CA THR A 378 -16.32 -2.27 -1.02
C THR A 378 -15.18 -3.10 -1.60
N VAL A 379 -14.77 -2.81 -2.85
CA VAL A 379 -13.62 -3.46 -3.48
C VAL A 379 -12.32 -3.12 -2.73
N LEU A 380 -12.11 -1.83 -2.42
CA LEU A 380 -10.91 -1.40 -1.70
C LEU A 380 -10.86 -1.97 -0.28
N SER A 381 -11.97 -1.93 0.46
CA SER A 381 -12.06 -2.58 1.77
C SER A 381 -11.71 -4.06 1.68
N ARG A 382 -12.23 -4.76 0.68
CA ARG A 382 -11.96 -6.20 0.52
C ARG A 382 -10.49 -6.50 0.26
N ILE A 383 -9.84 -5.83 -0.71
CA ILE A 383 -8.43 -6.09 -1.01
C ILE A 383 -7.52 -5.70 0.16
N ILE A 384 -7.79 -4.58 0.83
CA ILE A 384 -7.04 -4.13 2.00
C ILE A 384 -7.21 -5.12 3.16
N ASP A 385 -8.43 -5.61 3.44
CA ASP A 385 -8.67 -6.62 4.48
C ASP A 385 -7.85 -7.89 4.23
N PHE A 386 -7.78 -8.38 2.98
CA PHE A 386 -6.98 -9.57 2.66
C PHE A 386 -5.47 -9.34 2.78
N ALA A 387 -4.99 -8.15 2.47
CA ALA A 387 -3.58 -7.83 2.31
C ALA A 387 -2.93 -7.15 3.54
N SER A 388 -3.71 -6.72 4.53
CA SER A 388 -3.20 -5.98 5.69
C SER A 388 -3.55 -6.60 7.03
N ASP A 389 -2.68 -6.41 7.99
CA ASP A 389 -2.97 -6.61 9.41
C ASP A 389 -3.59 -5.34 10.03
N LYS A 390 -4.03 -5.42 11.30
CA LYS A 390 -4.83 -4.37 11.95
C LYS A 390 -4.10 -3.07 12.28
N SER A 391 -2.78 -3.04 12.18
CA SER A 391 -1.93 -1.88 12.49
C SER A 391 -1.09 -1.41 11.31
N ASP A 392 -1.37 -1.93 10.11
CA ASP A 392 -0.59 -1.67 8.91
C ASP A 392 -0.78 -0.27 8.35
N ILE A 393 0.21 0.18 7.58
CA ILE A 393 0.22 1.48 6.92
C ILE A 393 -0.16 1.31 5.45
N ILE A 394 -1.21 1.99 5.04
CA ILE A 394 -1.73 2.00 3.68
C ILE A 394 -1.34 3.31 2.99
N LEU A 395 -0.84 3.26 1.76
CA LEU A 395 -0.52 4.42 0.93
C LEU A 395 -1.32 4.40 -0.37
N ASP A 396 -1.89 5.56 -0.72
CA ASP A 396 -2.47 5.82 -2.04
C ASP A 396 -1.96 7.16 -2.55
N PHE A 397 -1.06 7.12 -3.54
CA PHE A 397 -0.47 8.33 -4.12
C PHE A 397 -1.13 8.77 -5.45
N PHE A 398 -2.30 8.20 -5.74
CA PHE A 398 -3.26 8.66 -6.75
C PHE A 398 -4.65 8.73 -6.13
N ALA A 399 -4.77 9.39 -4.98
CA ALA A 399 -5.92 9.29 -4.10
C ALA A 399 -7.27 9.74 -4.70
N GLY A 400 -7.25 10.62 -5.70
CA GLY A 400 -8.45 11.05 -6.40
C GLY A 400 -9.57 11.49 -5.45
N SER A 401 -10.64 10.72 -5.38
CA SER A 401 -11.76 11.01 -4.47
C SER A 401 -11.55 10.59 -3.02
N GLY A 402 -10.39 10.01 -2.64
CA GLY A 402 -10.09 9.59 -1.27
C GLY A 402 -10.85 8.34 -0.80
N THR A 403 -11.18 7.44 -1.72
CA THR A 403 -11.92 6.20 -1.40
C THR A 403 -11.13 5.28 -0.51
N THR A 404 -9.81 5.21 -0.69
CA THR A 404 -8.90 4.33 0.07
C THR A 404 -8.94 4.62 1.56
N LEU A 405 -8.90 5.89 1.96
CA LEU A 405 -9.01 6.27 3.37
C LEU A 405 -10.39 5.92 3.95
N HIS A 406 -11.48 6.18 3.22
CA HIS A 406 -12.82 5.76 3.66
C HIS A 406 -12.89 4.22 3.86
N ALA A 407 -12.28 3.44 2.97
CA ALA A 407 -12.21 1.98 3.11
C ALA A 407 -11.44 1.55 4.36
N VAL A 408 -10.29 2.18 4.64
CA VAL A 408 -9.47 1.90 5.83
C VAL A 408 -10.22 2.24 7.12
N MET A 409 -10.85 3.41 7.21
CA MET A 409 -11.64 3.80 8.39
C MET A 409 -12.81 2.86 8.64
N SER A 410 -13.49 2.41 7.57
CA SER A 410 -14.57 1.44 7.68
C SER A 410 -14.09 0.08 8.19
N LEU A 411 -12.94 -0.40 7.72
CA LEU A 411 -12.33 -1.64 8.22
C LEU A 411 -11.92 -1.53 9.69
N ASN A 412 -11.31 -0.40 10.09
CA ASN A 412 -10.95 -0.16 11.48
C ASN A 412 -12.17 -0.19 12.39
N ALA A 413 -13.28 0.41 11.96
CA ALA A 413 -14.55 0.39 12.71
C ALA A 413 -15.15 -1.02 12.78
N GLU A 414 -15.00 -1.85 11.72
CA GLU A 414 -15.54 -3.21 11.68
C GLU A 414 -14.77 -4.18 12.57
N ASP A 415 -13.43 -4.13 12.52
CA ASP A 415 -12.58 -5.16 13.14
C ASP A 415 -11.80 -4.67 14.38
N GLY A 416 -11.97 -3.40 14.77
CA GLY A 416 -11.23 -2.75 15.86
C GLY A 416 -9.76 -2.53 15.54
N GLY A 417 -9.40 -2.44 14.26
CA GLY A 417 -8.05 -2.15 13.80
C GLY A 417 -7.64 -0.69 14.00
N LYS A 418 -6.34 -0.45 13.90
CA LYS A 418 -5.71 0.89 13.95
C LYS A 418 -4.83 1.12 12.72
N ARG A 419 -5.27 0.62 11.54
CA ARG A 419 -4.56 0.88 10.28
C ARG A 419 -4.48 2.37 10.04
N THR A 420 -3.36 2.86 9.54
CA THR A 420 -3.20 4.24 9.10
C THR A 420 -3.22 4.33 7.58
N CYS A 421 -3.66 5.48 7.05
CA CYS A 421 -3.73 5.69 5.61
C CYS A 421 -3.11 7.04 5.25
N ILE A 422 -2.26 7.03 4.23
CA ILE A 422 -1.62 8.21 3.65
C ILE A 422 -2.18 8.38 2.24
N LEU A 423 -2.79 9.52 1.98
CA LEU A 423 -3.31 9.89 0.66
C LEU A 423 -2.45 11.00 0.07
N CYS A 424 -2.04 10.87 -1.20
CA CYS A 424 -1.40 11.95 -1.94
C CYS A 424 -2.21 12.26 -3.19
N THR A 425 -2.50 13.53 -3.44
CA THR A 425 -3.13 14.02 -4.66
C THR A 425 -2.78 15.50 -4.87
N ASN A 426 -2.69 15.93 -6.14
CA ASN A 426 -2.61 17.35 -6.45
C ASN A 426 -3.94 18.05 -6.12
N ASN A 427 -3.96 19.37 -6.27
CA ASN A 427 -5.20 20.14 -6.05
C ASN A 427 -5.74 20.78 -7.35
N GLU A 428 -5.49 20.14 -8.49
CA GLU A 428 -6.08 20.55 -9.74
C GLU A 428 -7.60 20.58 -9.65
N ASN A 429 -8.21 21.68 -10.11
CA ASN A 429 -9.65 21.93 -9.98
C ASN A 429 -10.19 21.81 -8.54
N GLY A 430 -9.32 21.91 -7.53
CA GLY A 430 -9.69 21.81 -6.13
C GLY A 430 -10.00 20.38 -5.66
N ILE A 431 -9.49 19.36 -6.32
CA ILE A 431 -9.81 17.95 -6.01
C ILE A 431 -9.38 17.57 -4.60
N CYS A 432 -8.19 17.97 -4.16
CA CYS A 432 -7.70 17.65 -2.83
C CYS A 432 -8.57 18.27 -1.74
N GLU A 433 -8.85 19.57 -1.85
CA GLU A 433 -9.64 20.32 -0.87
C GLU A 433 -11.13 19.94 -0.86
N ASN A 434 -11.76 19.98 -2.06
CA ASN A 434 -13.21 19.94 -2.16
C ASN A 434 -13.78 18.53 -2.28
N VAL A 435 -12.93 17.54 -2.60
CA VAL A 435 -13.37 16.15 -2.76
C VAL A 435 -12.66 15.26 -1.74
N THR A 436 -11.33 15.07 -1.85
CA THR A 436 -10.57 14.11 -1.03
C THR A 436 -10.68 14.42 0.47
N TYR A 437 -10.38 15.66 0.85
CA TYR A 437 -10.45 16.10 2.25
C TYR A 437 -11.89 16.15 2.75
N GLU A 438 -12.78 16.82 2.02
CA GLU A 438 -14.15 17.02 2.47
C GLU A 438 -14.94 15.70 2.59
N ARG A 439 -14.69 14.72 1.70
CA ARG A 439 -15.24 13.36 1.83
C ARG A 439 -14.83 12.74 3.16
N ASN A 440 -13.53 12.68 3.43
CA ASN A 440 -13.00 11.96 4.57
C ASN A 440 -13.32 12.68 5.89
N LYS A 441 -13.36 14.01 5.89
CA LYS A 441 -13.86 14.80 7.01
C LYS A 441 -15.31 14.42 7.35
N ARG A 442 -16.21 14.39 6.36
CA ARG A 442 -17.62 14.02 6.57
C ARG A 442 -17.77 12.58 7.03
N VAL A 443 -16.95 11.68 6.56
CA VAL A 443 -16.95 10.29 7.03
C VAL A 443 -16.54 10.21 8.52
N ILE A 444 -15.60 11.04 8.96
CA ILE A 444 -15.20 11.10 10.38
C ILE A 444 -16.28 11.78 11.24
N GLU A 445 -16.80 12.93 10.78
CA GLU A 445 -17.75 13.74 11.54
C GLU A 445 -19.20 13.23 11.47
N GLY A 446 -19.54 12.42 10.47
CA GLY A 446 -20.91 12.03 10.11
C GLY A 446 -21.53 12.99 9.09
N TYR A 447 -22.57 12.54 8.39
CA TYR A 447 -23.24 13.33 7.35
C TYR A 447 -24.71 12.91 7.20
N THR A 448 -25.50 13.80 6.58
CA THR A 448 -26.91 13.55 6.26
C THR A 448 -27.05 13.33 4.76
N LYS A 449 -27.63 12.19 4.36
CA LYS A 449 -27.93 11.90 2.95
C LYS A 449 -29.06 12.78 2.41
N PRO A 450 -29.22 12.93 1.09
CA PRO A 450 -30.30 13.72 0.50
C PRO A 450 -31.71 13.29 0.90
N ASN A 451 -31.90 12.02 1.25
CA ASN A 451 -33.17 11.47 1.71
C ASN A 451 -33.48 11.77 3.19
N GLY A 452 -32.60 12.52 3.89
CA GLY A 452 -32.73 12.84 5.32
C GLY A 452 -32.19 11.78 6.28
N GLU A 453 -31.60 10.70 5.76
CA GLU A 453 -30.96 9.67 6.58
C GLU A 453 -29.64 10.18 7.16
N GLU A 454 -29.50 10.13 8.48
CA GLU A 454 -28.24 10.46 9.14
C GLU A 454 -27.30 9.26 9.17
N VAL A 455 -26.06 9.47 8.74
CA VAL A 455 -24.97 8.50 8.80
C VAL A 455 -24.04 8.91 9.94
N ALA A 456 -23.88 8.04 10.92
CA ALA A 456 -22.98 8.27 12.05
C ALA A 456 -21.52 8.36 11.57
N GLY A 457 -20.76 9.25 12.20
CA GLY A 457 -19.35 9.43 11.89
C GLY A 457 -18.47 8.29 12.40
N LEU A 458 -17.35 8.06 11.73
CA LEU A 458 -16.28 7.17 12.18
C LEU A 458 -15.29 7.97 13.05
N ALA A 459 -15.73 8.38 14.25
CA ALA A 459 -15.05 9.38 15.09
C ALA A 459 -13.69 8.91 15.68
N ASP A 460 -13.43 7.59 15.73
CA ASP A 460 -12.16 7.04 16.22
C ASP A 460 -11.07 7.06 15.15
N ASN A 461 -10.94 8.19 14.45
CA ASN A 461 -9.95 8.43 13.42
C ASN A 461 -9.52 9.89 13.45
N ASN A 462 -8.21 10.16 13.37
CA ASN A 462 -7.66 11.51 13.20
C ASN A 462 -7.28 11.71 11.73
N LEU A 463 -7.47 12.92 11.21
CA LEU A 463 -7.05 13.30 9.86
C LEU A 463 -6.20 14.57 9.94
N ARG A 464 -5.00 14.50 9.37
CA ARG A 464 -4.05 15.60 9.29
C ARG A 464 -3.80 15.98 7.84
N TYR A 465 -3.73 17.27 7.56
CA TYR A 465 -3.59 17.80 6.21
C TYR A 465 -2.26 18.53 6.06
N TYR A 466 -1.45 18.08 5.12
CA TYR A 466 -0.16 18.66 4.76
C TYR A 466 -0.16 19.11 3.31
N ARG A 467 0.72 20.06 2.99
CA ARG A 467 1.01 20.49 1.62
C ARG A 467 2.50 20.34 1.37
N THR A 468 2.86 19.88 0.18
CA THR A 468 4.22 19.94 -0.32
C THR A 468 4.61 21.37 -0.64
N GLU A 469 5.66 21.85 -0.02
CA GLU A 469 6.35 23.09 -0.34
C GLU A 469 7.79 22.80 -0.77
N PHE A 470 8.48 23.81 -1.32
CA PHE A 470 9.78 23.60 -1.90
C PHE A 470 10.78 24.61 -1.33
N LEU A 471 11.97 24.12 -0.97
CA LEU A 471 13.09 24.91 -0.48
C LEU A 471 14.30 24.71 -1.38
N PRO A 472 15.16 25.76 -1.58
CA PRO A 472 16.35 25.61 -2.41
C PRO A 472 17.26 24.47 -1.94
N ARG A 473 17.68 23.60 -2.87
CA ARG A 473 18.57 22.47 -2.60
C ARG A 473 20.02 22.90 -2.33
N GLU A 474 20.37 24.17 -2.62
CA GLU A 474 21.70 24.69 -2.35
C GLU A 474 22.00 24.67 -0.85
N ARG A 475 23.17 24.11 -0.45
CA ARG A 475 23.59 23.96 0.95
C ARG A 475 24.20 25.25 1.51
N SER A 476 23.44 26.34 1.54
CA SER A 476 23.79 27.52 2.34
C SER A 476 23.34 27.34 3.80
N VAL A 477 23.99 27.98 4.74
CA VAL A 477 23.59 27.94 6.17
C VAL A 477 22.15 28.41 6.35
N LYS A 478 21.71 29.38 5.58
CA LYS A 478 20.34 29.89 5.59
C LYS A 478 19.37 28.79 5.15
N ASN A 479 19.59 28.17 3.98
CA ASN A 479 18.71 27.15 3.43
C ASN A 479 18.68 25.91 4.33
N MET A 480 19.81 25.52 4.92
CA MET A 480 19.89 24.40 5.86
C MET A 480 19.04 24.66 7.11
N ARG A 481 19.07 25.88 7.68
CA ARG A 481 18.22 26.24 8.82
C ARG A 481 16.73 26.28 8.46
N GLU A 482 16.40 26.85 7.31
CA GLU A 482 15.02 26.84 6.79
C GLU A 482 14.50 25.41 6.59
N LEU A 483 15.34 24.52 6.03
CA LEU A 483 14.98 23.11 5.84
C LEU A 483 14.69 22.42 7.18
N VAL A 484 15.54 22.60 8.20
CA VAL A 484 15.32 21.99 9.52
C VAL A 484 14.04 22.52 10.19
N GLN A 485 13.76 23.81 10.08
CA GLN A 485 12.52 24.40 10.62
C GLN A 485 11.27 23.85 9.89
N ALA A 486 11.28 23.84 8.57
CA ALA A 486 10.18 23.32 7.75
C ALA A 486 9.98 21.81 7.93
N SER A 487 11.04 21.06 8.22
CA SER A 487 10.99 19.61 8.39
C SER A 487 10.33 19.14 9.70
N THR A 488 9.92 20.04 10.59
CA THR A 488 9.26 19.63 11.84
C THR A 488 8.02 18.78 11.57
N GLY A 489 7.22 19.12 10.56
CA GLY A 489 6.09 18.30 10.12
C GLY A 489 6.50 16.90 9.68
N LEU A 490 7.57 16.78 8.89
CA LEU A 490 8.15 15.49 8.48
C LEU A 490 8.59 14.66 9.69
N LEU A 491 9.18 15.30 10.72
CA LEU A 491 9.60 14.59 11.94
C LEU A 491 8.40 14.11 12.76
N CYS A 492 7.36 14.91 12.86
CA CYS A 492 6.10 14.50 13.50
C CYS A 492 5.50 13.28 12.79
N ILE A 493 5.43 13.29 11.47
CA ILE A 493 4.96 12.19 10.64
C ILE A 493 5.86 10.95 10.82
N LYS A 494 7.19 11.11 10.75
CA LYS A 494 8.17 10.01 10.89
C LYS A 494 8.05 9.24 12.20
N ASN A 495 7.74 9.97 13.29
CA ASN A 495 7.63 9.41 14.64
C ASN A 495 6.19 9.12 15.06
N ASP A 496 5.21 9.50 14.24
CA ASP A 496 3.79 9.51 14.61
C ASP A 496 3.59 10.16 15.99
N LEU A 497 4.05 11.41 16.11
CA LEU A 497 4.04 12.18 17.35
C LEU A 497 3.81 13.66 17.05
N TYR A 498 2.65 14.19 17.45
CA TYR A 498 2.18 15.51 17.02
C TYR A 498 1.91 16.47 18.18
N THR A 499 1.74 15.98 19.40
CA THR A 499 1.37 16.80 20.57
C THR A 499 2.60 17.51 21.11
N GLU A 500 2.63 18.83 21.00
CA GLU A 500 3.67 19.66 21.61
C GLU A 500 3.48 19.77 23.13
N ALA A 501 4.53 19.52 23.88
CA ALA A 501 4.49 19.43 25.34
C ALA A 501 5.53 20.37 26.02
N PRO A 502 5.34 20.73 27.29
CA PRO A 502 6.37 21.43 28.06
C PRO A 502 7.60 20.56 28.26
N PHE A 503 8.79 21.09 27.99
CA PHE A 503 10.05 20.39 28.20
C PHE A 503 10.58 20.62 29.62
N GLY A 504 10.73 19.57 30.41
CA GLY A 504 11.11 19.70 31.82
C GLY A 504 10.17 20.60 32.63
N GLY A 505 8.86 20.58 32.30
CA GLY A 505 7.84 21.41 32.93
C GLY A 505 7.81 22.88 32.49
N ARG A 506 8.60 23.26 31.47
CA ARG A 506 8.70 24.64 30.97
C ARG A 506 8.30 24.72 29.51
N LYS A 507 7.56 25.76 29.12
CA LYS A 507 7.29 26.05 27.70
C LYS A 507 8.58 26.47 27.01
N MET A 508 8.94 25.78 25.92
CA MET A 508 10.09 26.14 25.10
C MET A 508 9.78 27.31 24.17
N ASN A 509 10.82 28.08 23.83
CA ASN A 509 10.70 29.03 22.75
C ASN A 509 10.90 28.30 21.41
N ALA A 510 9.83 28.21 20.62
CA ALA A 510 9.79 27.52 19.33
C ALA A 510 10.84 28.01 18.30
N LYS A 511 11.48 29.18 18.54
CA LYS A 511 12.60 29.68 17.73
C LYS A 511 13.87 28.85 17.95
N TYR A 512 14.07 28.29 19.14
CA TYR A 512 15.28 27.55 19.51
C TYR A 512 15.09 26.03 19.45
N ALA A 513 13.96 25.56 19.99
CA ALA A 513 13.63 24.14 19.97
C ALA A 513 12.13 23.90 20.18
N ARG A 514 11.65 22.72 19.80
CA ARG A 514 10.29 22.23 20.07
C ARG A 514 10.36 20.82 20.64
N TYR A 515 9.49 20.54 21.61
CA TYR A 515 9.41 19.24 22.25
C TYR A 515 8.01 18.66 22.10
N PHE A 516 7.95 17.38 21.74
CA PHE A 516 6.73 16.63 21.51
C PHE A 516 6.75 15.37 22.38
N GLU A 517 5.61 15.05 22.99
CA GLU A 517 5.49 13.92 23.88
C GLU A 517 4.06 13.34 23.87
N ASN A 518 3.99 12.02 23.95
CA ASN A 518 2.78 11.29 24.29
C ASN A 518 3.10 10.20 25.33
N ALA A 519 2.18 9.26 25.60
CA ALA A 519 2.39 8.20 26.59
C ALA A 519 3.58 7.26 26.28
N GLU A 520 3.96 7.12 25.01
CA GLU A 520 4.94 6.11 24.54
C GLU A 520 6.21 6.72 23.92
N LYS A 521 6.15 7.95 23.43
CA LYS A 521 7.21 8.52 22.59
C LYS A 521 7.56 9.93 23.03
N ARG A 522 8.86 10.27 22.87
CA ARG A 522 9.40 11.61 23.14
C ARG A 522 10.27 12.06 21.98
N MET A 523 10.09 13.27 21.53
CA MET A 523 10.87 13.88 20.44
C MET A 523 11.22 15.32 20.74
N LEU A 524 12.47 15.69 20.50
CA LEU A 524 12.97 17.05 20.64
C LEU A 524 13.62 17.49 19.32
N VAL A 525 13.25 18.65 18.81
CA VAL A 525 13.85 19.26 17.61
C VAL A 525 14.58 20.53 18.03
N ILE A 526 15.88 20.59 17.82
CA ILE A 526 16.75 21.72 18.18
C ILE A 526 17.17 22.48 16.92
N TYR A 527 16.71 23.71 16.77
CA TYR A 527 17.01 24.59 15.62
C TYR A 527 18.27 25.44 15.81
N GLU A 528 18.68 25.65 17.07
CA GLU A 528 19.81 26.52 17.43
C GLU A 528 20.75 25.73 18.34
N GLU A 529 21.93 25.43 17.85
CA GLU A 529 22.95 24.61 18.52
C GLU A 529 23.41 25.20 19.87
N ARG A 530 23.34 26.53 20.05
CA ARG A 530 23.68 27.19 21.31
C ARG A 530 22.75 26.84 22.49
N ALA A 531 21.59 26.25 22.19
CA ALA A 531 20.68 25.79 23.22
C ALA A 531 21.05 24.41 23.81
N ILE A 532 21.97 23.66 23.16
CA ILE A 532 22.28 22.27 23.49
C ILE A 532 22.70 22.08 24.96
N PRO A 533 23.67 22.85 25.53
CA PRO A 533 24.10 22.65 26.92
C PRO A 533 22.94 22.80 27.91
N PHE A 534 22.07 23.78 27.65
CA PHE A 534 20.89 24.07 28.48
C PHE A 534 19.87 22.93 28.41
N ILE A 535 19.70 22.36 27.22
CA ILE A 535 18.80 21.23 26.96
C ILE A 535 19.31 19.95 27.63
N ALA A 536 20.62 19.67 27.52
CA ALA A 536 21.25 18.53 28.16
C ALA A 536 21.07 18.57 29.68
N ASP A 537 21.27 19.75 30.32
CA ASP A 537 21.04 19.92 31.75
C ASP A 537 19.57 19.70 32.18
N ILE A 538 18.60 20.10 31.35
CA ILE A 538 17.20 19.81 31.62
C ILE A 538 16.95 18.30 31.54
N ILE A 539 17.49 17.60 30.52
CA ILE A 539 17.32 16.15 30.36
C ILE A 539 17.82 15.38 31.60
N LYS A 540 18.92 15.82 32.22
CA LYS A 540 19.44 15.22 33.47
C LYS A 540 18.40 15.23 34.59
N THR A 541 17.58 16.26 34.65
CA THR A 541 16.57 16.45 35.72
C THR A 541 15.19 15.87 35.41
N MET A 542 14.92 15.50 34.15
CA MET A 542 13.66 14.90 33.75
C MET A 542 13.48 13.49 34.37
N PRO A 543 12.23 13.03 34.59
CA PRO A 543 11.97 11.68 35.02
C PRO A 543 12.57 10.65 34.03
N GLU A 544 12.96 9.50 34.54
CA GLU A 544 13.33 8.36 33.68
C GLU A 544 12.10 7.93 32.86
N GLY A 545 12.36 7.43 31.66
CA GLY A 545 11.31 7.01 30.71
C GLY A 545 11.95 6.61 29.39
N GLU A 546 11.13 6.50 28.35
CA GLU A 546 11.58 6.22 26.99
C GLU A 546 12.63 7.24 26.53
N LYS A 547 13.61 6.80 25.71
CA LYS A 547 14.63 7.67 25.15
C LYS A 547 14.01 8.81 24.35
N ILE A 548 14.54 10.00 24.51
CA ILE A 548 14.14 11.16 23.73
C ILE A 548 14.86 11.12 22.39
N LYS A 549 14.13 11.07 21.27
CA LYS A 549 14.73 11.27 19.94
C LYS A 549 15.03 12.73 19.74
N VAL A 550 16.32 13.06 19.66
CA VAL A 550 16.79 14.43 19.53
C VAL A 550 17.26 14.66 18.10
N TYR A 551 16.56 15.50 17.39
CA TYR A 551 16.92 15.99 16.07
C TYR A 551 17.58 17.36 16.23
N VAL A 552 18.85 17.47 15.87
CA VAL A 552 19.61 18.69 16.11
C VAL A 552 20.15 19.29 14.82
N PHE A 553 20.00 20.61 14.66
CA PHE A 553 20.65 21.34 13.57
C PHE A 553 22.16 21.18 13.65
N SER A 554 22.78 20.78 12.54
CA SER A 554 24.22 20.65 12.40
C SER A 554 24.67 21.06 10.99
N HIS A 555 25.87 21.57 10.85
CA HIS A 555 26.47 21.88 9.55
C HIS A 555 26.93 20.62 8.78
N GLY A 556 26.90 19.43 9.40
CA GLY A 556 27.31 18.16 8.84
C GLY A 556 26.59 16.99 9.48
N SER A 557 27.27 15.86 9.63
CA SER A 557 26.74 14.62 10.22
C SER A 557 26.96 14.50 11.73
N TYR A 558 27.63 15.46 12.36
CA TYR A 558 27.88 15.47 13.81
C TYR A 558 26.62 15.88 14.57
N ALA A 559 26.15 15.00 15.45
CA ALA A 559 24.92 15.20 16.22
C ALA A 559 25.16 15.75 17.63
N TYR A 560 26.35 16.25 17.91
CA TYR A 560 26.78 16.79 19.20
C TYR A 560 26.83 15.71 20.31
N ASP A 561 27.34 14.53 19.97
CA ASP A 561 27.41 13.38 20.88
C ASP A 561 28.17 13.71 22.16
N ASP A 562 29.25 14.53 22.10
CA ASP A 562 30.05 14.92 23.24
C ASP A 562 29.26 15.80 24.23
N GLU A 563 28.42 16.70 23.75
CA GLU A 563 27.58 17.59 24.56
C GLU A 563 26.43 16.82 25.26
N PHE A 564 26.00 15.66 24.71
CA PHE A 564 25.00 14.79 25.30
C PHE A 564 25.60 13.59 26.04
N ALA A 565 26.95 13.49 26.18
CA ALA A 565 27.61 12.33 26.78
C ALA A 565 27.09 11.97 28.19
N GLU A 566 26.76 12.95 29.04
CA GLU A 566 26.23 12.71 30.39
C GLU A 566 24.79 12.16 30.40
N VAL A 567 24.07 12.23 29.28
CA VAL A 567 22.69 11.76 29.10
C VAL A 567 22.52 10.79 27.93
N GLU A 568 23.61 10.19 27.44
CA GLU A 568 23.64 9.28 26.28
C GLU A 568 22.63 8.13 26.40
N ASN A 569 22.46 7.59 27.60
CA ASN A 569 21.48 6.53 27.87
C ASN A 569 20.01 6.99 27.75
N ARG A 570 19.74 8.29 27.70
CA ARG A 570 18.42 8.93 27.70
C ARG A 570 18.02 9.54 26.35
N VAL A 571 18.97 9.62 25.40
CA VAL A 571 18.75 10.25 24.10
C VAL A 571 19.11 9.32 22.94
N GLU A 572 18.51 9.59 21.79
CA GLU A 572 18.86 9.05 20.47
C GLU A 572 19.09 10.24 19.55
N LEU A 573 20.34 10.48 19.16
CA LEU A 573 20.73 11.71 18.45
C LEU A 573 20.65 11.54 16.92
N CYS A 574 20.22 12.58 16.23
CA CYS A 574 20.16 12.64 14.77
C CYS A 574 20.51 14.06 14.27
N ALA A 575 21.57 14.17 13.46
CA ALA A 575 21.97 15.43 12.85
C ALA A 575 21.05 15.81 11.66
N LEU A 576 20.57 17.04 11.66
CA LEU A 576 19.78 17.63 10.58
C LEU A 576 20.51 18.84 9.96
N PRO A 577 20.37 19.10 8.65
CA PRO A 577 19.50 18.39 7.69
C PRO A 577 20.16 17.20 7.00
N GLN A 578 21.36 16.74 7.41
CA GLN A 578 22.09 15.69 6.70
C GLN A 578 21.26 14.40 6.52
N ALA A 579 20.55 13.95 7.55
CA ALA A 579 19.69 12.77 7.46
C ALA A 579 18.59 12.89 6.38
N ILE A 580 18.08 14.09 6.14
CA ILE A 580 17.09 14.36 5.07
C ILE A 580 17.79 14.31 3.71
N TYR A 581 18.95 14.94 3.57
CA TYR A 581 19.72 14.91 2.33
C TYR A 581 20.09 13.48 1.94
N ASP A 582 20.52 12.65 2.88
CA ASP A 582 20.91 11.25 2.64
C ASP A 582 19.74 10.40 2.16
N ALA A 583 18.54 10.62 2.71
CA ALA A 583 17.34 9.94 2.25
C ALA A 583 16.95 10.40 0.83
N TYR A 584 16.92 11.69 0.60
CA TYR A 584 16.49 12.27 -0.66
C TYR A 584 17.48 12.03 -1.81
N GLN A 585 18.79 11.97 -1.52
CA GLN A 585 19.83 11.70 -2.53
C GLN A 585 19.58 10.39 -3.29
N LYS A 586 18.91 9.42 -2.66
CA LYS A 586 18.62 8.11 -3.27
C LYS A 586 17.51 8.16 -4.32
N VAL A 587 16.64 9.16 -4.24
CA VAL A 587 15.41 9.24 -5.06
C VAL A 587 15.34 10.50 -5.91
N LEU A 588 16.03 11.58 -5.53
CA LEU A 588 16.02 12.83 -6.28
C LEU A 588 16.82 12.70 -7.58
N PRO A 589 16.36 13.37 -8.65
CA PRO A 589 17.12 13.44 -9.89
C PRO A 589 18.49 14.11 -9.64
N LYS A 590 19.51 13.65 -10.38
CA LYS A 590 20.84 14.22 -10.29
C LYS A 590 20.81 15.66 -10.81
N ARG A 591 21.52 16.58 -10.10
CA ARG A 591 21.70 17.94 -10.61
C ARG A 591 22.44 17.89 -11.94
N LYS A 592 22.00 18.70 -12.90
CA LYS A 592 22.78 18.92 -14.12
C LYS A 592 24.08 19.59 -13.70
N PRO A 593 25.26 19.12 -14.16
CA PRO A 593 26.50 19.80 -13.89
C PRO A 593 26.39 21.24 -14.43
N LYS A 594 26.84 22.23 -13.64
CA LYS A 594 26.99 23.60 -14.13
C LYS A 594 28.19 23.60 -15.07
N PHE A 595 27.96 23.34 -16.34
CA PHE A 595 29.02 23.47 -17.36
C PHE A 595 29.36 24.96 -17.56
N LEU A 596 30.64 25.24 -17.66
CA LEU A 596 31.11 26.50 -18.26
C LEU A 596 30.76 26.43 -19.75
N VAL A 597 30.59 27.58 -20.41
CA VAL A 597 30.23 27.63 -21.85
C VAL A 597 31.23 26.84 -22.71
N GLU A 598 32.48 26.76 -22.27
CA GLU A 598 33.58 26.00 -22.91
C GLU A 598 33.31 24.47 -22.86
N ASP A 599 32.81 23.95 -21.72
CA ASP A 599 32.48 22.52 -21.57
C ASP A 599 31.28 22.12 -22.45
N LEU A 600 30.31 23.01 -22.63
CA LEU A 600 29.16 22.81 -23.53
C LEU A 600 29.58 22.75 -25.01
N VAL A 601 30.59 23.52 -25.40
CA VAL A 601 31.12 23.49 -26.77
C VAL A 601 31.88 22.20 -27.02
N GLU A 602 32.66 21.70 -26.07
CA GLU A 602 33.36 20.42 -26.18
C GLU A 602 32.36 19.26 -26.26
N GLU A 603 31.29 19.25 -25.43
CA GLU A 603 30.25 18.20 -25.48
C GLU A 603 29.47 18.19 -26.81
N ILE A 604 29.19 19.36 -27.38
CA ILE A 604 28.52 19.47 -28.69
C ILE A 604 29.45 18.95 -29.80
N VAL A 605 30.74 19.27 -29.73
CA VAL A 605 31.73 18.80 -30.72
C VAL A 605 31.92 17.28 -30.61
N GLU A 606 31.96 16.71 -29.43
CA GLU A 606 32.06 15.27 -29.22
C GLU A 606 30.81 14.53 -29.68
N ASN A 607 29.61 15.06 -29.45
CA ASN A 607 28.34 14.49 -29.90
C ASN A 607 28.21 14.56 -31.42
N GLU A 608 28.57 15.68 -32.08
CA GLU A 608 28.60 15.77 -33.56
C GLU A 608 29.64 14.82 -34.18
N ALA A 609 30.78 14.63 -33.53
CA ALA A 609 31.77 13.66 -33.97
C ALA A 609 31.28 12.20 -33.82
N ALA A 610 30.54 11.91 -32.77
CA ALA A 610 29.92 10.59 -32.55
C ALA A 610 28.79 10.29 -33.55
N GLU A 611 27.94 11.28 -33.86
CA GLU A 611 26.91 11.16 -34.90
C GLU A 611 27.51 11.04 -36.32
N ALA A 612 28.60 11.73 -36.63
CA ALA A 612 29.29 11.63 -37.90
C ALA A 612 29.97 10.25 -38.14
N HIS A 613 30.31 9.54 -37.05
CA HIS A 613 30.80 8.16 -37.10
C HIS A 613 29.70 7.08 -37.02
N GLY A 614 28.46 7.48 -36.82
CA GLY A 614 27.29 6.60 -36.73
C GLY A 614 26.53 6.36 -38.02
N THR A 615 27.12 6.57 -39.21
CA THR A 615 26.50 6.16 -40.46
C THR A 615 26.42 4.64 -40.54
N LEU A 616 25.18 4.14 -40.48
CA LEU A 616 24.79 2.75 -40.64
C LEU A 616 25.38 2.18 -41.94
N ASP A 617 26.34 1.29 -41.81
CA ASP A 617 26.80 0.43 -42.91
C ASP A 617 25.72 -0.65 -43.14
N PHE A 618 24.85 -0.39 -44.08
CA PHE A 618 24.00 -1.43 -44.67
C PHE A 618 24.89 -2.28 -45.57
N GLY A 619 25.46 -3.34 -44.99
CA GLY A 619 26.20 -4.35 -45.75
C GLY A 619 25.36 -4.88 -46.90
N THR A 620 25.76 -4.53 -48.13
CA THR A 620 25.24 -5.15 -49.34
C THR A 620 25.66 -6.62 -49.36
N ASP A 621 24.68 -7.48 -49.37
CA ASP A 621 24.81 -8.93 -49.50
C ASP A 621 25.23 -9.23 -50.96
N ASP A 622 26.54 -9.39 -51.18
CA ASP A 622 27.08 -9.86 -52.47
C ASP A 622 26.89 -11.38 -52.55
N THR A 623 25.76 -11.79 -53.09
CA THR A 623 25.58 -13.14 -53.62
C THR A 623 26.48 -13.35 -54.81
N LYS A 624 27.61 -14.02 -54.65
CA LYS A 624 28.33 -14.64 -55.74
C LYS A 624 27.69 -15.99 -56.07
N GLU A 625 27.01 -16.00 -57.20
CA GLU A 625 26.82 -17.22 -57.99
C GLU A 625 28.18 -17.76 -58.38
N GLY A 626 28.42 -19.00 -58.07
CA GLY A 626 29.52 -19.81 -58.59
C GLY A 626 28.94 -21.12 -59.08
N GLY A 627 28.84 -21.23 -60.38
CA GLY A 627 28.44 -22.43 -61.09
C GLY A 627 29.56 -23.46 -61.20
N ASP A 628 29.14 -24.61 -61.79
CA ASP A 628 29.87 -25.78 -62.25
C ASP A 628 30.08 -26.90 -61.19
N GLU A 629 29.48 -28.01 -61.35
CA GLU A 629 29.20 -29.11 -62.23
C GLU A 629 28.03 -29.96 -61.78
#